data_0223ff22a2924f06e6b0d06820e0e895
#
_entry.id   0223ff22a2924f06e6b0d06820e0e895
#
_cell.length_a   1.000
_cell.length_b   1.000
_cell.length_c   1.000
_cell.angle_alpha   90.00
_cell.angle_beta   90.00
_cell.angle_gamma   90.00
#
_symmetry.space_group_name_H-M   'P 1'
#
loop_
_entity.id
_entity.type
_entity.pdbx_description
1 polymer ?
#
loop_
_entity_poly.entity_id
_entity_poly.type
_entity_poly.pdbx_seq_one_letter_code
_entity_poly.pdbx_strand_id
1 'polypeptide(L)'
;MRLNKIVISKILFCTTFALTLMASCGLNKEPEPQKTPEEIRLEEVSRMDTVELMMRVNPDTIEGRTKLDSLSADAWMLIDDSTGIVISAKNAYCKRYMASITKMMTCLLALENGVLKDTVEITDDVYINKDGRVRKGEAYLLEDLIAEMMMISDNDAAYAIAKHVAGDTLTFYDMMNRKAMYLSMDSTHFANPNGMPNDNNFSSAADLVKLARYCMRDSAFAAIVGTAEKQIPLIDGRHLDCRNSNALIHTYEGCTGIKTGFTYQAGYCLASQATRDGITLTLVLLNSRSFKSRFVESAAILDYGFRVMKAYRQNSKC
;
A
#
# COMPACT_ATOMS: atom_id res chain seq x y z
N MET A 1 -42.32 39.94 -37.38
CA MET A 1 -41.83 38.59 -37.21
C MET A 1 -40.94 38.14 -38.35
N ARG A 2 -39.71 38.67 -38.44
CA ARG A 2 -38.71 38.37 -39.46
C ARG A 2 -37.33 38.36 -38.73
N LEU A 3 -36.95 37.24 -38.16
CA LEU A 3 -35.61 36.98 -37.70
C LEU A 3 -35.32 35.48 -37.94
N ASN A 4 -34.12 35.18 -38.34
CA ASN A 4 -33.51 33.83 -38.33
C ASN A 4 -33.49 32.99 -39.62
N LYS A 5 -33.33 33.60 -40.78
CA LYS A 5 -32.79 32.80 -41.92
C LYS A 5 -31.26 32.92 -42.11
N ILE A 6 -30.60 33.90 -41.48
CA ILE A 6 -29.17 34.18 -41.68
C ILE A 6 -28.30 33.37 -40.69
N VAL A 7 -28.82 33.01 -39.50
CA VAL A 7 -28.06 32.28 -38.46
C VAL A 7 -27.95 30.79 -38.78
N ILE A 8 -28.99 30.20 -39.40
CA ILE A 8 -29.00 28.76 -39.74
C ILE A 8 -28.04 28.45 -40.90
N SER A 9 -27.86 29.40 -41.87
CA SER A 9 -26.91 29.21 -42.98
C SER A 9 -25.43 29.21 -42.54
N LYS A 10 -25.08 29.97 -41.50
CA LYS A 10 -23.67 29.99 -40.99
C LYS A 10 -23.31 28.80 -40.13
N ILE A 11 -24.27 28.18 -39.45
CA ILE A 11 -24.02 26.98 -38.63
C ILE A 11 -23.90 25.74 -39.54
N LEU A 12 -24.66 25.68 -40.64
CA LEU A 12 -24.59 24.55 -41.58
C LEU A 12 -23.30 24.57 -42.43
N PHE A 13 -22.69 25.76 -42.66
CA PHE A 13 -21.44 25.87 -43.42
C PHE A 13 -20.19 25.53 -42.57
N CYS A 14 -20.25 25.73 -41.27
CA CYS A 14 -19.16 25.32 -40.36
C CYS A 14 -19.11 23.80 -40.10
N THR A 15 -20.26 23.12 -40.12
CA THR A 15 -20.30 21.69 -39.86
C THR A 15 -19.89 20.84 -41.05
N THR A 16 -20.16 21.29 -42.28
CA THR A 16 -19.73 20.61 -43.52
C THR A 16 -18.24 20.81 -43.81
N PHE A 17 -17.64 21.93 -43.43
CA PHE A 17 -16.20 22.17 -43.61
C PHE A 17 -15.35 21.43 -42.60
N ALA A 18 -15.87 21.18 -41.39
CA ALA A 18 -15.19 20.36 -40.37
C ALA A 18 -15.21 18.85 -40.69
N LEU A 19 -16.27 18.36 -41.37
CA LEU A 19 -16.33 16.93 -41.75
C LEU A 19 -15.46 16.60 -42.97
N THR A 20 -15.20 17.56 -43.88
CA THR A 20 -14.35 17.31 -45.06
C THR A 20 -12.86 17.44 -44.79
N LEU A 21 -12.46 18.15 -43.72
CA LEU A 21 -11.04 18.17 -43.27
C LEU A 21 -10.63 16.93 -42.49
N MET A 22 -11.58 16.18 -41.91
CA MET A 22 -11.27 14.94 -41.16
C MET A 22 -11.04 13.73 -42.07
N ALA A 23 -11.38 13.79 -43.34
CA ALA A 23 -11.27 12.67 -44.28
C ALA A 23 -9.97 12.66 -45.13
N SER A 24 -9.10 13.68 -45.03
CA SER A 24 -7.86 13.76 -45.80
C SER A 24 -6.56 13.84 -45.03
N CYS A 25 -6.61 13.82 -43.67
CA CYS A 25 -5.42 13.56 -42.84
C CYS A 25 -5.35 12.08 -42.56
N GLY A 26 -4.57 11.36 -43.35
CA GLY A 26 -3.93 10.11 -42.90
C GLY A 26 -3.04 10.48 -41.69
N LEU A 27 -3.63 10.58 -40.52
CA LEU A 27 -2.89 10.67 -39.25
C LEU A 27 -2.13 9.37 -39.13
N ASN A 28 -0.86 9.40 -39.58
CA ASN A 28 0.14 8.50 -38.98
C ASN A 28 -0.02 8.73 -37.47
N LYS A 29 -0.67 7.81 -36.76
CA LYS A 29 -0.59 7.76 -35.30
C LYS A 29 0.90 7.67 -35.01
N GLU A 30 1.46 8.73 -34.44
CA GLU A 30 2.78 8.62 -33.83
C GLU A 30 2.70 7.41 -32.88
N PRO A 31 3.70 6.52 -32.90
CA PRO A 31 3.70 5.40 -31.97
C PRO A 31 3.55 5.97 -30.55
N GLU A 32 2.58 5.45 -29.79
CA GLU A 32 2.41 5.85 -28.38
C GLU A 32 3.77 5.75 -27.70
N PRO A 33 4.20 6.76 -26.94
CA PRO A 33 5.47 6.74 -26.26
C PRO A 33 5.53 5.47 -25.40
N GLN A 34 6.63 4.73 -25.49
CA GLN A 34 6.82 3.54 -24.68
C GLN A 34 6.82 3.93 -23.21
N LYS A 35 5.92 3.30 -22.43
CA LYS A 35 5.80 3.54 -20.99
C LYS A 35 7.13 3.21 -20.31
N THR A 36 7.53 4.05 -19.38
CA THR A 36 8.69 3.78 -18.53
C THR A 36 8.42 2.55 -17.63
N PRO A 37 9.46 1.87 -17.14
CA PRO A 37 9.30 0.77 -16.19
C PRO A 37 8.50 1.17 -14.94
N GLU A 38 8.60 2.43 -14.52
CA GLU A 38 7.85 2.97 -13.39
C GLU A 38 6.36 3.18 -13.71
N GLU A 39 6.02 3.69 -14.88
CA GLU A 39 4.63 3.81 -15.34
C GLU A 39 3.97 2.45 -15.50
N ILE A 40 4.69 1.45 -16.02
CA ILE A 40 4.20 0.07 -16.10
C ILE A 40 3.94 -0.46 -14.69
N ARG A 41 4.89 -0.28 -13.76
CA ARG A 41 4.74 -0.69 -12.37
C ARG A 41 3.52 -0.04 -11.70
N LEU A 42 3.30 1.25 -11.92
CA LEU A 42 2.17 2.00 -11.37
C LEU A 42 0.83 1.47 -11.91
N GLU A 43 0.76 1.24 -13.23
CA GLU A 43 -0.44 0.72 -13.87
C GLU A 43 -0.81 -0.68 -13.35
N GLU A 44 0.19 -1.56 -13.19
CA GLU A 44 0.01 -2.89 -12.63
C GLU A 44 -0.51 -2.87 -11.19
N VAL A 45 0.07 -2.01 -10.32
CA VAL A 45 -0.36 -1.94 -8.91
C VAL A 45 -1.70 -1.25 -8.71
N SER A 46 -2.11 -0.39 -9.64
CA SER A 46 -3.40 0.32 -9.60
C SER A 46 -4.56 -0.51 -10.15
N ARG A 47 -4.28 -1.55 -10.93
CA ARG A 47 -5.31 -2.42 -11.49
C ARG A 47 -6.01 -3.20 -10.37
N MET A 48 -7.33 -3.05 -10.29
CA MET A 48 -8.18 -3.80 -9.36
C MET A 48 -9.50 -4.16 -10.07
N ASP A 49 -9.69 -5.44 -10.35
CA ASP A 49 -10.84 -5.94 -11.11
C ASP A 49 -11.52 -7.12 -10.39
N THR A 50 -12.83 -7.07 -10.27
CA THR A 50 -13.65 -8.15 -9.73
C THR A 50 -14.45 -8.90 -10.80
N VAL A 51 -14.69 -8.27 -11.94
CA VAL A 51 -15.56 -8.80 -13.00
C VAL A 51 -14.93 -10.05 -13.61
N GLU A 52 -13.63 -10.01 -13.89
CA GLU A 52 -12.91 -11.17 -14.44
C GLU A 52 -12.97 -12.38 -13.51
N LEU A 53 -12.86 -12.17 -12.19
CA LEU A 53 -13.00 -13.25 -11.22
C LEU A 53 -14.38 -13.90 -11.29
N MET A 54 -15.46 -13.11 -11.27
CA MET A 54 -16.84 -13.59 -11.28
C MET A 54 -17.23 -14.31 -12.56
N MET A 55 -16.57 -14.00 -13.69
CA MET A 55 -16.77 -14.71 -14.95
C MET A 55 -16.23 -16.16 -14.93
N ARG A 56 -15.25 -16.45 -14.07
CA ARG A 56 -14.53 -17.73 -14.04
C ARG A 56 -14.79 -18.56 -12.80
N VAL A 57 -15.13 -17.92 -11.69
CA VAL A 57 -15.36 -18.57 -10.40
C VAL A 57 -16.53 -17.88 -9.72
N ASN A 58 -17.44 -18.66 -9.10
CA ASN A 58 -18.37 -18.09 -8.13
C ASN A 58 -17.74 -18.12 -6.74
N PRO A 59 -17.26 -16.97 -6.21
CA PRO A 59 -16.58 -16.93 -4.92
C PRO A 59 -17.46 -17.42 -3.75
N ASP A 60 -18.78 -17.26 -3.86
CA ASP A 60 -19.72 -17.64 -2.80
C ASP A 60 -19.82 -19.17 -2.59
N THR A 61 -19.44 -19.97 -3.60
CA THR A 61 -19.40 -21.43 -3.51
C THR A 61 -18.11 -21.98 -2.93
N ILE A 62 -17.10 -21.15 -2.73
CA ILE A 62 -15.80 -21.57 -2.22
C ILE A 62 -15.85 -21.73 -0.69
N GLU A 63 -15.30 -22.83 -0.21
CA GLU A 63 -15.19 -23.12 1.22
C GLU A 63 -14.56 -21.97 2.00
N GLY A 64 -15.18 -21.59 3.10
CA GLY A 64 -14.73 -20.50 3.98
C GLY A 64 -15.36 -19.14 3.67
N ARG A 65 -16.15 -18.98 2.61
CA ARG A 65 -16.79 -17.69 2.29
C ARG A 65 -17.67 -17.18 3.44
N THR A 66 -18.53 -18.05 3.97
CA THR A 66 -19.45 -17.69 5.08
C THR A 66 -18.70 -17.34 6.38
N LYS A 67 -17.49 -17.88 6.58
CA LYS A 67 -16.63 -17.54 7.71
C LYS A 67 -16.17 -16.07 7.67
N LEU A 68 -16.00 -15.50 6.47
CA LEU A 68 -15.59 -14.10 6.33
C LEU A 68 -16.64 -13.14 6.88
N ASP A 69 -17.93 -13.47 6.78
CA ASP A 69 -19.02 -12.60 7.26
C ASP A 69 -19.02 -12.45 8.79
N SER A 70 -18.42 -13.40 9.50
CA SER A 70 -18.30 -13.38 10.97
C SER A 70 -17.04 -12.69 11.51
N LEU A 71 -16.16 -12.20 10.63
CA LEU A 71 -14.92 -11.55 11.05
C LEU A 71 -15.17 -10.18 11.67
N SER A 72 -14.39 -9.87 12.69
CA SER A 72 -14.57 -8.65 13.49
C SER A 72 -13.98 -7.40 12.83
N ALA A 73 -13.10 -7.55 11.86
CA ALA A 73 -12.51 -6.43 11.15
C ALA A 73 -13.56 -5.58 10.42
N ASP A 74 -13.44 -4.26 10.52
CA ASP A 74 -14.37 -3.32 9.91
C ASP A 74 -14.18 -3.20 8.40
N ALA A 75 -12.93 -3.28 7.94
CA ALA A 75 -12.62 -3.15 6.53
C ALA A 75 -11.45 -4.05 6.13
N TRP A 76 -11.51 -4.58 4.91
CA TRP A 76 -10.38 -5.25 4.26
C TRP A 76 -10.48 -5.20 2.74
N MET A 77 -9.33 -5.45 2.10
CA MET A 77 -9.25 -5.80 0.69
C MET A 77 -8.18 -6.87 0.50
N LEU A 78 -8.54 -7.95 -0.17
CA LEU A 78 -7.67 -9.04 -0.61
C LEU A 78 -7.62 -9.09 -2.12
N ILE A 79 -6.41 -9.11 -2.67
CA ILE A 79 -6.19 -9.20 -4.12
C ILE A 79 -5.19 -10.29 -4.47
N ASP A 80 -5.27 -10.78 -5.70
CA ASP A 80 -4.12 -11.43 -6.37
C ASP A 80 -3.14 -10.35 -6.83
N ASP A 81 -1.92 -10.42 -6.35
CA ASP A 81 -0.93 -9.37 -6.59
C ASP A 81 -0.51 -9.28 -8.06
N SER A 82 -0.47 -10.40 -8.77
CA SER A 82 -0.02 -10.45 -10.17
C SER A 82 -1.04 -9.87 -11.14
N THR A 83 -2.33 -10.15 -10.94
CA THR A 83 -3.41 -9.73 -11.84
C THR A 83 -4.11 -8.46 -11.40
N GLY A 84 -4.07 -8.13 -10.08
CA GLY A 84 -4.88 -7.09 -9.48
C GLY A 84 -6.35 -7.48 -9.25
N ILE A 85 -6.70 -8.75 -9.46
CA ILE A 85 -8.06 -9.24 -9.22
C ILE A 85 -8.40 -9.10 -7.74
N VAL A 86 -9.50 -8.40 -7.44
CA VAL A 86 -10.07 -8.31 -6.09
C VAL A 86 -10.80 -9.59 -5.77
N ILE A 87 -10.31 -10.34 -4.78
CA ILE A 87 -10.85 -11.65 -4.39
C ILE A 87 -11.93 -11.48 -3.31
N SER A 88 -11.71 -10.59 -2.35
CA SER A 88 -12.64 -10.29 -1.26
C SER A 88 -12.43 -8.89 -0.75
N ALA A 89 -13.52 -8.20 -0.48
CA ALA A 89 -13.49 -6.85 0.09
C ALA A 89 -14.65 -6.63 1.05
N LYS A 90 -14.43 -5.83 2.07
CA LYS A 90 -15.46 -5.31 2.99
C LYS A 90 -15.11 -3.87 3.30
N ASN A 91 -16.03 -2.93 3.08
CA ASN A 91 -15.84 -1.50 3.35
C ASN A 91 -14.50 -0.93 2.84
N ALA A 92 -13.95 -1.49 1.75
CA ALA A 92 -12.56 -1.31 1.35
C ALA A 92 -12.21 0.13 0.96
N TYR A 93 -13.18 0.91 0.52
CA TYR A 93 -13.03 2.32 0.12
C TYR A 93 -13.37 3.32 1.22
N CYS A 94 -13.85 2.84 2.38
CA CYS A 94 -14.18 3.70 3.50
C CYS A 94 -12.91 4.20 4.21
N LYS A 95 -12.82 5.51 4.44
CA LYS A 95 -11.72 6.12 5.20
C LYS A 95 -11.68 5.57 6.64
N ARG A 96 -10.48 5.20 7.09
CA ARG A 96 -10.19 4.68 8.42
C ARG A 96 -8.85 5.21 8.92
N TYR A 97 -8.68 5.26 10.21
CA TYR A 97 -7.35 5.37 10.80
C TYR A 97 -6.55 4.09 10.49
N MET A 98 -5.29 4.24 10.14
CA MET A 98 -4.44 3.14 9.67
C MET A 98 -3.32 2.76 10.65
N ALA A 99 -3.15 3.55 11.73
CA ALA A 99 -2.06 3.39 12.70
C ALA A 99 -0.70 3.24 11.99
N SER A 100 0.18 2.42 12.52
CA SER A 100 1.55 2.22 11.98
C SER A 100 1.64 1.56 10.60
N ILE A 101 0.51 1.24 9.93
CA ILE A 101 0.52 0.94 8.50
C ILE A 101 1.08 2.14 7.70
N THR A 102 0.93 3.35 8.21
CA THR A 102 1.57 4.60 7.73
C THR A 102 3.06 4.42 7.43
N LYS A 103 3.79 3.64 8.25
CA LYS A 103 5.23 3.44 8.12
C LYS A 103 5.66 2.74 6.83
N MET A 104 4.71 2.12 6.09
CA MET A 104 5.00 1.64 4.73
C MET A 104 5.38 2.80 3.80
N MET A 105 4.66 3.93 3.88
CA MET A 105 4.98 5.13 3.11
C MET A 105 6.31 5.76 3.56
N THR A 106 6.55 5.81 4.86
CA THR A 106 7.81 6.32 5.42
C THR A 106 9.01 5.50 4.95
N CYS A 107 8.90 4.18 5.01
CA CYS A 107 9.92 3.26 4.51
C CYS A 107 10.17 3.43 3.00
N LEU A 108 9.10 3.48 2.20
CA LEU A 108 9.19 3.68 0.75
C LEU A 108 9.95 4.96 0.40
N LEU A 109 9.57 6.09 1.01
CA LEU A 109 10.24 7.36 0.75
C LEU A 109 11.69 7.39 1.21
N ALA A 110 11.99 6.71 2.32
CA ALA A 110 13.36 6.60 2.81
C ALA A 110 14.24 5.76 1.86
N LEU A 111 13.70 4.69 1.28
CA LEU A 111 14.41 3.87 0.28
C LEU A 111 14.60 4.61 -1.06
N GLU A 112 13.60 5.42 -1.47
CA GLU A 112 13.66 6.15 -2.73
C GLU A 112 14.54 7.41 -2.67
N ASN A 113 14.66 8.07 -1.52
CA ASN A 113 15.26 9.40 -1.43
C ASN A 113 16.45 9.48 -0.45
N GLY A 114 16.63 8.49 0.42
CA GLY A 114 17.69 8.50 1.42
C GLY A 114 18.98 7.85 0.93
N VAL A 115 20.09 8.26 1.50
CA VAL A 115 21.39 7.58 1.34
C VAL A 115 21.52 6.53 2.44
N LEU A 116 21.32 5.25 2.12
CA LEU A 116 21.15 4.16 3.09
C LEU A 116 22.32 3.99 4.08
N LYS A 117 23.51 4.43 3.69
CA LYS A 117 24.72 4.38 4.53
C LYS A 117 24.96 5.65 5.36
N ASP A 118 24.09 6.64 5.26
CA ASP A 118 24.16 7.82 6.12
C ASP A 118 23.90 7.45 7.58
N THR A 119 24.56 8.19 8.48
CA THR A 119 24.33 8.09 9.91
C THR A 119 23.17 8.99 10.31
N VAL A 120 22.18 8.40 10.98
CA VAL A 120 21.01 9.08 11.55
C VAL A 120 21.10 9.07 13.05
N GLU A 121 21.14 10.25 13.66
CA GLU A 121 21.14 10.42 15.12
C GLU A 121 19.72 10.64 15.66
N ILE A 122 19.41 10.03 16.80
CA ILE A 122 18.16 10.23 17.53
C ILE A 122 18.28 11.48 18.40
N THR A 123 17.93 12.63 17.83
CA THR A 123 18.00 13.95 18.48
C THR A 123 16.76 14.23 19.34
N ASP A 124 16.81 15.29 20.20
CA ASP A 124 15.70 15.66 21.10
C ASP A 124 14.39 15.93 20.38
N ASP A 125 14.44 16.55 19.23
CA ASP A 125 13.26 16.95 18.47
C ASP A 125 12.58 15.80 17.69
N VAL A 126 13.23 14.65 17.58
CA VAL A 126 12.64 13.43 17.01
C VAL A 126 12.31 12.38 18.08
N TYR A 127 12.90 12.47 19.27
CA TYR A 127 12.63 11.58 20.41
C TYR A 127 11.39 12.05 21.18
N ILE A 128 10.22 11.91 20.56
CA ILE A 128 8.96 12.51 20.99
C ILE A 128 8.07 11.49 21.74
N ASN A 129 7.91 10.31 21.17
CA ASN A 129 6.96 9.29 21.67
C ASN A 129 7.54 8.46 22.80
N LYS A 130 8.84 8.17 22.78
CA LYS A 130 9.60 7.44 23.81
C LYS A 130 9.04 6.04 24.11
N ASP A 131 8.30 5.48 23.17
CA ASP A 131 7.60 4.19 23.30
C ASP A 131 8.29 3.03 22.54
N GLY A 132 9.35 3.36 21.77
CA GLY A 132 10.14 2.41 21.00
C GLY A 132 11.42 1.95 21.74
N ARG A 133 12.35 1.41 20.95
CA ARG A 133 13.66 0.92 21.44
C ARG A 133 14.79 1.88 21.21
N VAL A 134 14.70 2.76 20.21
CA VAL A 134 15.71 3.80 19.99
C VAL A 134 15.76 4.76 21.18
N ARG A 135 16.94 5.28 21.48
CA ARG A 135 17.14 6.22 22.58
C ARG A 135 17.83 7.47 22.09
N LYS A 136 17.52 8.60 22.73
CA LYS A 136 18.19 9.86 22.48
C LYS A 136 19.71 9.72 22.53
N GLY A 137 20.40 10.29 21.56
CA GLY A 137 21.84 10.26 21.42
C GLY A 137 22.40 8.99 20.79
N GLU A 138 21.53 7.99 20.50
CA GLU A 138 21.95 6.86 19.69
C GLU A 138 22.00 7.23 18.22
N ALA A 139 22.86 6.54 17.48
CA ALA A 139 23.01 6.74 16.04
C ALA A 139 23.03 5.37 15.31
N TYR A 140 22.43 5.36 14.13
CA TYR A 140 22.24 4.18 13.28
C TYR A 140 22.61 4.50 11.84
N LEU A 141 22.93 3.49 11.03
CA LEU A 141 22.83 3.67 9.58
C LEU A 141 21.34 3.77 9.19
N LEU A 142 21.02 4.57 8.18
CA LEU A 142 19.63 4.76 7.73
C LEU A 142 18.96 3.42 7.39
N GLU A 143 19.64 2.50 6.70
CA GLU A 143 19.12 1.17 6.38
C GLU A 143 18.75 0.33 7.60
N ASP A 144 19.54 0.44 8.68
CA ASP A 144 19.31 -0.29 9.92
C ASP A 144 18.17 0.34 10.73
N LEU A 145 18.08 1.67 10.74
CA LEU A 145 16.97 2.39 11.38
C LEU A 145 15.63 2.14 10.66
N ILE A 146 15.64 2.03 9.32
CA ILE A 146 14.46 1.63 8.54
C ILE A 146 14.03 0.21 8.93
N ALA A 147 14.96 -0.73 9.05
CA ALA A 147 14.64 -2.10 9.43
C ALA A 147 14.04 -2.16 10.85
N GLU A 148 14.62 -1.44 11.80
CA GLU A 148 14.11 -1.31 13.16
C GLU A 148 12.68 -0.75 13.17
N MET A 149 12.45 0.40 12.51
CA MET A 149 11.14 1.02 12.37
C MET A 149 10.09 0.05 11.81
N MET A 150 10.42 -0.74 10.80
CA MET A 150 9.47 -1.63 10.15
C MET A 150 9.20 -2.90 10.97
N MET A 151 10.22 -3.49 11.59
CA MET A 151 10.11 -4.76 12.31
C MET A 151 9.38 -4.63 13.64
N ILE A 152 9.77 -3.64 14.46
CA ILE A 152 9.18 -3.44 15.80
C ILE A 152 8.24 -2.25 15.90
N SER A 153 8.14 -1.46 14.83
CA SER A 153 7.21 -0.33 14.71
C SER A 153 7.56 0.90 15.54
N ASP A 154 8.86 1.16 15.78
CA ASP A 154 9.32 2.32 16.56
C ASP A 154 8.83 3.65 15.96
N ASN A 155 8.25 4.49 16.81
CA ASN A 155 7.66 5.76 16.41
C ASN A 155 8.71 6.88 16.27
N ASP A 156 9.70 6.88 17.15
CA ASP A 156 10.75 7.91 17.14
C ASP A 156 11.75 7.66 15.99
N ALA A 157 12.00 6.38 15.65
CA ALA A 157 12.73 6.03 14.43
C ALA A 157 12.06 6.58 13.17
N ALA A 158 10.72 6.53 13.09
CA ALA A 158 10.00 7.09 11.93
C ALA A 158 10.19 8.61 11.82
N TYR A 159 10.20 9.35 12.93
CA TYR A 159 10.47 10.79 12.93
C TYR A 159 11.92 11.10 12.56
N ALA A 160 12.87 10.34 13.09
CA ALA A 160 14.29 10.51 12.76
C ALA A 160 14.55 10.29 11.26
N ILE A 161 13.97 9.22 10.69
CA ILE A 161 14.03 8.93 9.25
C ILE A 161 13.42 10.09 8.44
N ALA A 162 12.21 10.54 8.81
CA ALA A 162 11.51 11.60 8.10
C ALA A 162 12.33 12.90 8.06
N LYS A 163 12.86 13.30 9.21
CA LYS A 163 13.71 14.50 9.31
C LYS A 163 15.02 14.35 8.53
N HIS A 164 15.66 13.18 8.61
CA HIS A 164 16.91 12.93 7.89
C HIS A 164 16.73 13.01 6.37
N VAL A 165 15.67 12.39 5.85
CA VAL A 165 15.42 12.31 4.40
C VAL A 165 14.98 13.64 3.80
N ALA A 166 14.17 14.43 4.50
CA ALA A 166 13.58 15.65 3.98
C ALA A 166 14.14 16.97 4.58
N GLY A 167 15.01 16.87 5.59
CA GLY A 167 15.51 18.01 6.36
C GLY A 167 14.58 18.47 7.48
N ASP A 168 13.27 18.35 7.27
CA ASP A 168 12.25 18.62 8.29
C ASP A 168 11.00 17.73 8.09
N THR A 169 10.18 17.61 9.13
CA THR A 169 9.03 16.72 9.12
C THR A 169 7.86 17.21 8.25
N LEU A 170 7.66 18.51 8.09
CA LEU A 170 6.58 19.07 7.26
C LEU A 170 6.83 18.80 5.78
N THR A 171 8.06 19.00 5.34
CA THR A 171 8.50 18.65 3.98
C THR A 171 8.31 17.16 3.73
N PHE A 172 8.59 16.31 4.71
CA PHE A 172 8.36 14.87 4.59
C PHE A 172 6.86 14.52 4.45
N TYR A 173 5.97 15.19 5.18
CA TYR A 173 4.51 14.98 5.03
C TYR A 173 4.02 15.37 3.64
N ASP A 174 4.55 16.46 3.06
CA ASP A 174 4.28 16.81 1.68
C ASP A 174 4.75 15.73 0.70
N MET A 175 5.93 15.16 0.91
CA MET A 175 6.42 14.03 0.10
C MET A 175 5.49 12.82 0.20
N MET A 176 5.02 12.47 1.41
CA MET A 176 4.07 11.36 1.63
C MET A 176 2.77 11.58 0.85
N ASN A 177 2.21 12.78 0.90
CA ASN A 177 0.95 13.10 0.23
C ASN A 177 1.11 13.19 -1.30
N ARG A 178 2.23 13.70 -1.81
CA ARG A 178 2.56 13.65 -3.26
C ARG A 178 2.70 12.21 -3.74
N LYS A 179 3.36 11.33 -2.99
CA LYS A 179 3.47 9.91 -3.34
C LYS A 179 2.09 9.23 -3.28
N ALA A 180 1.22 9.58 -2.32
CA ALA A 180 -0.15 9.07 -2.28
C ALA A 180 -0.94 9.48 -3.53
N MET A 181 -0.85 10.73 -3.97
CA MET A 181 -1.46 11.20 -5.22
C MET A 181 -0.91 10.46 -6.44
N TYR A 182 0.41 10.28 -6.51
CA TYR A 182 1.08 9.53 -7.57
C TYR A 182 0.56 8.08 -7.66
N LEU A 183 0.31 7.43 -6.51
CA LEU A 183 -0.24 6.07 -6.42
C LEU A 183 -1.77 6.03 -6.58
N SER A 184 -2.43 7.14 -6.88
CA SER A 184 -3.90 7.25 -6.97
C SER A 184 -4.61 6.78 -5.69
N MET A 185 -4.06 7.16 -4.53
CA MET A 185 -4.62 6.85 -3.21
C MET A 185 -5.62 7.95 -2.80
N ASP A 186 -6.77 8.01 -3.50
CA ASP A 186 -7.72 9.14 -3.45
C ASP A 186 -8.44 9.30 -2.09
N SER A 187 -8.43 8.26 -1.27
CA SER A 187 -9.02 8.27 0.09
C SER A 187 -7.96 8.36 1.19
N THR A 188 -6.76 8.88 0.88
CA THR A 188 -5.61 8.87 1.81
C THR A 188 -5.07 10.27 2.04
N HIS A 189 -4.71 10.54 3.30
CA HIS A 189 -3.91 11.69 3.69
C HIS A 189 -2.98 11.31 4.85
N PHE A 190 -1.73 11.72 4.75
CA PHE A 190 -0.70 11.52 5.76
C PHE A 190 -0.42 12.81 6.51
N ALA A 191 -0.50 12.79 7.85
CA ALA A 191 -0.23 13.92 8.73
C ALA A 191 0.93 13.69 9.69
N ASN A 192 1.54 12.51 9.67
CA ASN A 192 2.75 12.16 10.40
C ASN A 192 3.42 10.91 9.80
N PRO A 193 4.71 10.65 10.12
CA PRO A 193 5.45 9.54 9.51
C PRO A 193 5.24 8.20 10.21
N ASN A 194 4.60 8.17 11.38
CA ASN A 194 4.55 7.00 12.26
C ASN A 194 3.15 6.38 12.43
N GLY A 195 2.08 7.12 12.09
CA GLY A 195 0.70 6.65 12.22
C GLY A 195 0.07 6.87 13.59
N MET A 196 0.65 7.71 14.44
CA MET A 196 0.00 8.15 15.68
C MET A 196 -1.29 8.93 15.40
N PRO A 197 -2.24 8.95 16.35
CA PRO A 197 -3.54 9.55 16.13
C PRO A 197 -3.48 11.02 15.68
N ASN A 198 -4.13 11.29 14.56
CA ASN A 198 -4.37 12.62 14.01
C ASN A 198 -5.57 12.52 13.08
N ASP A 199 -6.55 13.42 13.21
CA ASP A 199 -7.78 13.37 12.41
C ASP A 199 -7.53 13.49 10.90
N ASN A 200 -6.39 14.08 10.52
CA ASN A 200 -5.95 14.18 9.13
C ASN A 200 -5.06 13.01 8.69
N ASN A 201 -4.87 11.98 9.51
CA ASN A 201 -4.07 10.80 9.16
C ASN A 201 -4.99 9.59 8.93
N PHE A 202 -5.44 9.42 7.70
CA PHE A 202 -6.41 8.40 7.31
C PHE A 202 -6.09 7.79 5.95
N SER A 203 -6.63 6.60 5.70
CA SER A 203 -6.57 5.92 4.40
C SER A 203 -7.77 4.97 4.25
N SER A 204 -7.80 4.22 3.17
CA SER A 204 -8.72 3.11 2.93
C SER A 204 -7.97 1.80 2.74
N ALA A 205 -8.64 0.66 2.93
CA ALA A 205 -8.02 -0.65 2.67
C ALA A 205 -7.60 -0.79 1.20
N ALA A 206 -8.38 -0.23 0.28
CA ALA A 206 -8.08 -0.22 -1.16
C ALA A 206 -6.80 0.58 -1.47
N ASP A 207 -6.66 1.78 -0.91
CA ASP A 207 -5.46 2.60 -1.14
C ASP A 207 -4.22 1.98 -0.51
N LEU A 208 -4.35 1.42 0.70
CA LEU A 208 -3.24 0.76 1.37
C LEU A 208 -2.81 -0.53 0.65
N VAL A 209 -3.71 -1.22 -0.05
CA VAL A 209 -3.35 -2.34 -0.93
C VAL A 209 -2.51 -1.85 -2.11
N LYS A 210 -2.85 -0.71 -2.75
CA LYS A 210 -2.02 -0.10 -3.81
C LYS A 210 -0.61 0.20 -3.30
N LEU A 211 -0.51 0.85 -2.13
CA LEU A 211 0.76 1.14 -1.48
C LEU A 211 1.56 -0.15 -1.18
N ALA A 212 0.92 -1.16 -0.58
CA ALA A 212 1.56 -2.43 -0.25
C ALA A 212 2.11 -3.12 -1.51
N ARG A 213 1.31 -3.22 -2.58
CA ARG A 213 1.76 -3.78 -3.87
C ARG A 213 2.94 -3.02 -4.44
N TYR A 214 2.89 -1.69 -4.41
CA TYR A 214 3.98 -0.85 -4.92
C TYR A 214 5.26 -1.07 -4.12
N CYS A 215 5.18 -1.05 -2.79
CA CYS A 215 6.33 -1.27 -1.91
C CYS A 215 6.94 -2.68 -2.09
N MET A 216 6.12 -3.73 -2.17
CA MET A 216 6.61 -5.11 -2.27
C MET A 216 7.32 -5.43 -3.59
N ARG A 217 7.26 -4.56 -4.61
CA ARG A 217 8.07 -4.67 -5.82
C ARG A 217 9.49 -4.14 -5.65
N ASP A 218 9.74 -3.39 -4.60
CA ASP A 218 11.08 -3.00 -4.21
C ASP A 218 11.72 -4.13 -3.38
N SER A 219 12.86 -4.65 -3.85
CA SER A 219 13.53 -5.80 -3.23
C SER A 219 14.08 -5.48 -1.85
N ALA A 220 14.51 -4.24 -1.58
CA ALA A 220 14.99 -3.83 -0.28
C ALA A 220 13.83 -3.74 0.71
N PHE A 221 12.70 -3.15 0.29
CA PHE A 221 11.48 -3.12 1.10
C PHE A 221 11.03 -4.55 1.45
N ALA A 222 10.90 -5.42 0.44
CA ALA A 222 10.45 -6.79 0.63
C ALA A 222 11.38 -7.60 1.57
N ALA A 223 12.70 -7.42 1.44
CA ALA A 223 13.68 -8.05 2.32
C ALA A 223 13.52 -7.59 3.78
N ILE A 224 13.34 -6.28 4.01
CA ILE A 224 13.15 -5.73 5.36
C ILE A 224 11.89 -6.31 6.02
N VAL A 225 10.74 -6.22 5.35
CA VAL A 225 9.46 -6.61 5.95
C VAL A 225 9.27 -8.13 6.04
N GLY A 226 9.98 -8.91 5.22
CA GLY A 226 10.01 -10.37 5.27
C GLY A 226 10.97 -10.95 6.32
N THR A 227 11.83 -10.11 6.92
CA THR A 227 12.79 -10.58 7.93
C THR A 227 12.10 -10.87 9.24
N ALA A 228 12.26 -12.10 9.74
CA ALA A 228 11.66 -12.55 10.99
C ALA A 228 12.37 -11.99 12.23
N GLU A 229 13.70 -12.06 12.24
CA GLU A 229 14.55 -11.61 13.34
C GLU A 229 15.84 -10.97 12.76
N LYS A 230 16.29 -9.89 13.36
CA LYS A 230 17.52 -9.18 12.96
C LYS A 230 18.15 -8.52 14.18
N GLN A 231 19.48 -8.55 14.26
CA GLN A 231 20.25 -7.68 15.13
C GLN A 231 20.50 -6.37 14.39
N ILE A 232 20.03 -5.27 14.94
CA ILE A 232 20.20 -3.92 14.40
C ILE A 232 21.43 -3.29 15.07
N PRO A 233 22.53 -3.05 14.35
CA PRO A 233 23.71 -2.45 14.92
C PRO A 233 23.52 -0.95 15.16
N LEU A 234 24.14 -0.44 16.24
CA LEU A 234 24.32 0.98 16.50
C LEU A 234 25.74 1.37 16.10
N ILE A 235 25.95 2.65 15.85
CA ILE A 235 27.28 3.17 15.47
C ILE A 235 28.32 2.99 16.59
N ASP A 236 27.89 2.92 17.84
CA ASP A 236 28.77 2.71 19.01
C ASP A 236 29.15 1.23 19.26
N GLY A 237 28.72 0.31 18.38
CA GLY A 237 29.02 -1.11 18.43
C GLY A 237 28.03 -1.95 19.26
N ARG A 238 27.04 -1.33 19.91
CA ARG A 238 25.90 -2.06 20.50
C ARG A 238 24.97 -2.57 19.40
N HIS A 239 23.99 -3.38 19.77
CA HIS A 239 22.93 -3.84 18.85
C HIS A 239 21.59 -3.96 19.58
N LEU A 240 20.51 -3.91 18.81
CA LEU A 240 19.14 -4.19 19.23
C LEU A 240 18.68 -5.51 18.61
N ASP A 241 18.23 -6.46 19.44
CA ASP A 241 17.61 -7.69 18.94
C ASP A 241 16.16 -7.40 18.57
N CYS A 242 15.87 -7.37 17.28
CA CYS A 242 14.54 -7.09 16.74
C CYS A 242 13.87 -8.36 16.25
N ARG A 243 12.67 -8.63 16.78
CA ARG A 243 11.77 -9.66 16.29
C ARG A 243 10.58 -9.00 15.62
N ASN A 244 10.27 -9.41 14.39
CA ASN A 244 9.20 -8.82 13.63
C ASN A 244 7.84 -8.93 14.34
N SER A 245 7.17 -7.82 14.50
CA SER A 245 5.86 -7.71 15.17
C SER A 245 4.72 -8.36 14.38
N ASN A 246 4.93 -8.68 13.10
CA ASN A 246 3.99 -9.43 12.29
C ASN A 246 4.10 -10.94 12.60
N ALA A 247 3.19 -11.44 13.45
CA ALA A 247 3.20 -12.85 13.85
C ALA A 247 3.03 -13.82 12.66
N LEU A 248 2.42 -13.40 11.54
CA LEU A 248 2.24 -14.27 10.37
C LEU A 248 3.57 -14.67 9.71
N ILE A 249 4.62 -13.85 9.81
CA ILE A 249 5.96 -14.21 9.31
C ILE A 249 6.49 -15.47 10.01
N HIS A 250 6.12 -15.67 11.28
CA HIS A 250 6.59 -16.80 12.08
C HIS A 250 5.66 -18.01 12.02
N THR A 251 4.37 -17.81 11.61
CA THR A 251 3.32 -18.83 11.85
C THR A 251 2.49 -19.17 10.62
N TYR A 252 2.57 -18.39 9.54
CA TYR A 252 1.75 -18.55 8.36
C TYR A 252 2.60 -18.89 7.14
N GLU A 253 2.39 -20.06 6.56
CA GLU A 253 3.14 -20.55 5.42
C GLU A 253 3.10 -19.57 4.25
N GLY A 254 4.27 -19.24 3.71
CA GLY A 254 4.44 -18.35 2.56
C GLY A 254 4.30 -16.87 2.88
N CYS A 255 4.14 -16.45 4.16
CA CYS A 255 4.07 -15.04 4.52
C CYS A 255 5.39 -14.32 4.22
N THR A 256 5.31 -13.21 3.47
CA THR A 256 6.45 -12.38 3.04
C THR A 256 6.44 -10.98 3.66
N GLY A 257 5.47 -10.65 4.52
CA GLY A 257 5.38 -9.33 5.19
C GLY A 257 3.96 -9.02 5.63
N ILE A 258 3.59 -7.77 5.94
CA ILE A 258 4.28 -6.51 5.67
C ILE A 258 4.39 -5.67 6.96
N LYS A 259 3.24 -5.15 7.49
CA LYS A 259 3.27 -4.21 8.61
C LYS A 259 2.05 -4.34 9.52
N THR A 260 2.28 -4.34 10.83
CA THR A 260 1.24 -4.23 11.86
C THR A 260 0.95 -2.78 12.22
N GLY A 261 -0.26 -2.51 12.70
CA GLY A 261 -0.64 -1.21 13.27
C GLY A 261 -1.61 -1.37 14.44
N PHE A 262 -1.52 -0.46 15.40
CA PHE A 262 -2.50 -0.33 16.48
C PHE A 262 -2.49 1.08 17.05
N THR A 263 -3.65 1.65 17.19
CA THR A 263 -3.99 2.75 18.11
C THR A 263 -5.40 2.49 18.62
N TYR A 264 -5.82 3.15 19.70
CA TYR A 264 -7.19 2.99 20.19
C TYR A 264 -8.25 3.41 19.17
N GLN A 265 -7.95 4.42 18.32
CA GLN A 265 -8.86 4.88 17.28
C GLN A 265 -8.87 3.97 16.05
N ALA A 266 -7.73 3.41 15.68
CA ALA A 266 -7.60 2.56 14.50
C ALA A 266 -8.01 1.10 14.75
N GLY A 267 -8.00 0.64 16.02
CA GLY A 267 -8.05 -0.77 16.34
C GLY A 267 -6.81 -1.52 15.84
N TYR A 268 -6.90 -2.83 15.72
CA TYR A 268 -5.80 -3.66 15.26
C TYR A 268 -5.81 -3.79 13.74
N CYS A 269 -4.75 -3.31 13.10
CA CYS A 269 -4.56 -3.28 11.67
C CYS A 269 -3.41 -4.19 11.23
N LEU A 270 -3.48 -4.72 10.00
CA LEU A 270 -2.43 -5.55 9.40
C LEU A 270 -2.43 -5.39 7.87
N ALA A 271 -1.29 -5.07 7.30
CA ALA A 271 -0.98 -5.31 5.90
C ALA A 271 -0.17 -6.60 5.81
N SER A 272 -0.57 -7.53 4.96
CA SER A 272 0.11 -8.83 4.79
C SER A 272 0.23 -9.20 3.33
N GLN A 273 1.30 -9.93 3.01
CA GLN A 273 1.41 -10.62 1.73
C GLN A 273 1.86 -12.06 1.98
N ALA A 274 1.36 -12.98 1.16
CA ALA A 274 1.77 -14.38 1.20
C ALA A 274 1.81 -14.98 -0.21
N THR A 275 2.75 -15.92 -0.41
CA THR A 275 2.93 -16.61 -1.69
C THR A 275 2.86 -18.13 -1.48
N ARG A 276 1.98 -18.83 -2.21
CA ARG A 276 1.88 -20.30 -2.25
C ARG A 276 1.61 -20.75 -3.69
N ASP A 277 2.25 -21.78 -4.14
CA ASP A 277 2.03 -22.38 -5.49
C ASP A 277 2.08 -21.36 -6.63
N GLY A 278 2.95 -20.35 -6.52
CA GLY A 278 3.07 -19.25 -7.48
C GLY A 278 1.92 -18.25 -7.46
N ILE A 279 0.99 -18.33 -6.50
CA ILE A 279 -0.04 -17.32 -6.25
C ILE A 279 0.47 -16.40 -5.16
N THR A 280 0.50 -15.09 -5.41
CA THR A 280 0.86 -14.07 -4.42
C THR A 280 -0.37 -13.23 -4.09
N LEU A 281 -0.74 -13.21 -2.82
CA LEU A 281 -1.91 -12.49 -2.31
C LEU A 281 -1.48 -11.33 -1.42
N THR A 282 -2.05 -10.14 -1.66
CA THR A 282 -1.86 -8.97 -0.82
C THR A 282 -3.17 -8.63 -0.12
N LEU A 283 -3.11 -8.50 1.21
CA LEU A 283 -4.24 -8.20 2.10
C LEU A 283 -3.93 -6.98 2.95
N VAL A 284 -4.89 -6.06 3.02
CA VAL A 284 -4.95 -5.05 4.08
C VAL A 284 -6.22 -5.25 4.88
N LEU A 285 -6.08 -5.33 6.20
CA LEU A 285 -7.16 -5.51 7.17
C LEU A 285 -7.09 -4.39 8.20
N LEU A 286 -8.21 -3.69 8.43
CA LEU A 286 -8.30 -2.53 9.31
C LEU A 286 -9.35 -2.75 10.40
N ASN A 287 -9.03 -2.29 11.61
CA ASN A 287 -9.89 -2.29 12.78
C ASN A 287 -10.45 -3.68 13.14
N SER A 288 -9.57 -4.65 13.32
CA SER A 288 -9.91 -5.92 13.97
C SER A 288 -9.98 -5.72 15.50
N ARG A 289 -10.82 -6.52 16.16
CA ARG A 289 -11.19 -6.36 17.58
C ARG A 289 -10.04 -6.55 18.56
N SER A 290 -9.03 -7.36 18.23
CA SER A 290 -7.96 -7.69 19.19
C SER A 290 -6.62 -7.95 18.52
N PHE A 291 -5.55 -7.92 19.33
CA PHE A 291 -4.20 -8.28 18.89
C PHE A 291 -4.16 -9.65 18.19
N LYS A 292 -4.82 -10.67 18.75
CA LYS A 292 -4.86 -12.02 18.19
C LYS A 292 -5.77 -12.09 16.96
N SER A 293 -6.93 -11.40 17.00
CA SER A 293 -7.93 -11.48 15.92
C SER A 293 -7.36 -11.04 14.60
N ARG A 294 -6.58 -9.95 14.54
CA ARG A 294 -6.01 -9.46 13.27
C ARG A 294 -5.19 -10.53 12.52
N PHE A 295 -4.48 -11.39 13.23
CA PHE A 295 -3.70 -12.47 12.60
C PHE A 295 -4.57 -13.65 12.20
N VAL A 296 -5.50 -14.06 13.07
CA VAL A 296 -6.43 -15.16 12.79
C VAL A 296 -7.35 -14.81 11.61
N GLU A 297 -7.86 -13.59 11.58
CA GLU A 297 -8.75 -13.11 10.53
C GLU A 297 -7.98 -12.95 9.21
N SER A 298 -6.78 -12.39 9.25
CA SER A 298 -5.94 -12.28 8.05
C SER A 298 -5.57 -13.65 7.48
N ALA A 299 -5.21 -14.61 8.32
CA ALA A 299 -4.96 -15.99 7.88
C ALA A 299 -6.20 -16.61 7.21
N ALA A 300 -7.38 -16.43 7.80
CA ALA A 300 -8.63 -16.96 7.24
C ALA A 300 -8.97 -16.34 5.88
N ILE A 301 -8.75 -15.02 5.71
CA ILE A 301 -8.98 -14.31 4.44
C ILE A 301 -7.97 -14.77 3.39
N LEU A 302 -6.68 -14.90 3.74
CA LEU A 302 -5.64 -15.39 2.84
C LEU A 302 -5.90 -16.83 2.40
N ASP A 303 -6.26 -17.74 3.34
CA ASP A 303 -6.60 -19.13 3.01
C ASP A 303 -7.80 -19.24 2.06
N TYR A 304 -8.83 -18.41 2.28
CA TYR A 304 -9.94 -18.29 1.35
C TYR A 304 -9.46 -17.83 -0.02
N GLY A 305 -8.61 -16.80 -0.09
CA GLY A 305 -8.06 -16.28 -1.33
C GLY A 305 -7.27 -17.30 -2.12
N PHE A 306 -6.42 -18.10 -1.47
CA PHE A 306 -5.69 -19.18 -2.13
C PHE A 306 -6.62 -20.23 -2.73
N ARG A 307 -7.72 -20.59 -2.05
CA ARG A 307 -8.72 -21.51 -2.61
C ARG A 307 -9.42 -20.92 -3.85
N VAL A 308 -9.82 -19.66 -3.78
CA VAL A 308 -10.44 -18.94 -4.91
C VAL A 308 -9.51 -18.89 -6.11
N MET A 309 -8.27 -18.48 -5.91
CA MET A 309 -7.30 -18.35 -7.03
C MET A 309 -6.86 -19.70 -7.59
N LYS A 310 -6.84 -20.76 -6.78
CA LYS A 310 -6.62 -22.11 -7.29
C LYS A 310 -7.76 -22.55 -8.22
N ALA A 311 -9.01 -22.33 -7.84
CA ALA A 311 -10.19 -22.61 -8.67
C ALA A 311 -10.18 -21.74 -9.95
N TYR A 312 -9.87 -20.45 -9.83
CA TYR A 312 -9.74 -19.54 -10.96
C TYR A 312 -8.73 -20.04 -12.01
N ARG A 313 -7.53 -20.46 -11.57
CA ARG A 313 -6.48 -20.98 -12.46
C ARG A 313 -6.86 -22.33 -13.11
N GLN A 314 -7.60 -23.16 -12.41
CA GLN A 314 -8.11 -24.43 -12.98
C GLN A 314 -9.10 -24.18 -14.12
N ASN A 315 -10.04 -23.25 -13.92
CA ASN A 315 -11.04 -22.90 -14.94
C ASN A 315 -10.46 -22.08 -16.11
N SER A 316 -9.27 -21.53 -15.95
CA SER A 316 -8.57 -20.77 -17.01
C SER A 316 -7.83 -21.68 -18.00
N LYS A 317 -7.69 -22.99 -17.70
CA LYS A 317 -7.00 -23.97 -18.55
C LYS A 317 -7.95 -24.78 -19.44
N CYS A 318 -9.24 -24.56 -19.26
CA CYS A 318 -10.30 -25.11 -20.12
C CYS A 318 -10.78 -24.08 -21.13
#